data_5b4c27c1d85c04fe11543103b00728bf
#
_entry.id   5b4c27c1d85c04fe11543103b00728bf
#
_cell.length_a   1.000
_cell.length_b   1.000
_cell.length_c   1.000
_cell.angle_alpha   90.00
_cell.angle_beta   90.00
_cell.angle_gamma   90.00
#
_symmetry.space_group_name_H-M   'P 1'
#
loop_
_entity.id
_entity.type
_entity.pdbx_description
1 polymer ?
#
loop_
_entity_poly.entity_id
_entity_poly.type
_entity_poly.pdbx_seq_one_letter_code
_entity_poly.pdbx_strand_id
1 'polypeptide(L)'
;MGTTRYNFVKYPRTPHLFGSKGTDDDKHLGRNESEAFIADPSLIVEEKLDGTNVGIHFTPAGRMVLQCRGHEITEGMHPQYDLFKQWTSVKRPGLEAMLGSRFILYGEWLYAKHSVHYRKLPHYFFEFDVYDKDAQQFLDLDTRLRMLAGSGLQTVPVLHRGCATAEKLKALIGASVFDSAFENPTTHQADNLMEGLYCRTEARGRVTGRAKIVRSEFVEKIKQSEHWQHQKMIPNLLAEGADIWS
;
A
#
# COMPACT_ATOMS: atom_id res chain seq x y z
N MET A 1 4.60 -7.12 37.52
CA MET A 1 4.49 -6.00 36.57
C MET A 1 4.14 -6.58 35.22
N GLY A 2 2.88 -6.50 34.80
CA GLY A 2 2.44 -7.05 33.52
C GLY A 2 3.03 -6.21 32.38
N THR A 3 3.82 -6.84 31.53
CA THR A 3 4.22 -6.25 30.25
C THR A 3 2.95 -6.03 29.43
N THR A 4 2.49 -4.81 29.37
CA THR A 4 1.40 -4.42 28.46
C THR A 4 1.90 -4.71 27.04
N ARG A 5 1.54 -5.87 26.48
CA ARG A 5 1.80 -6.19 25.09
C ARG A 5 1.11 -5.10 24.28
N TYR A 6 1.90 -4.22 23.59
CA TYR A 6 1.31 -3.34 22.60
C TYR A 6 0.66 -4.23 21.54
N ASN A 7 -0.55 -3.88 21.15
CA ASN A 7 -1.28 -4.68 20.16
C ASN A 7 -0.70 -4.46 18.76
N PHE A 8 0.17 -5.38 18.34
CA PHE A 8 0.58 -5.48 16.96
C PHE A 8 -0.65 -5.84 16.11
N VAL A 9 -0.97 -5.01 15.13
CA VAL A 9 -2.07 -5.27 14.20
C VAL A 9 -1.48 -5.59 12.85
N LYS A 10 -1.69 -6.83 12.40
CA LYS A 10 -1.28 -7.28 11.08
C LYS A 10 -2.20 -6.70 10.02
N TYR A 11 -1.62 -6.08 8.96
CA TYR A 11 -2.44 -5.64 7.84
C TYR A 11 -3.19 -6.84 7.20
N PRO A 12 -4.51 -6.74 6.99
CA PRO A 12 -5.31 -7.88 6.51
C PRO A 12 -4.93 -8.29 5.08
N ARG A 13 -5.12 -9.57 4.77
CA ARG A 13 -5.04 -10.04 3.38
C ARG A 13 -6.25 -9.53 2.61
N THR A 14 -6.02 -8.94 1.45
CA THR A 14 -7.05 -8.41 0.57
C THR A 14 -7.42 -9.45 -0.48
N PRO A 15 -8.70 -9.86 -0.60
CA PRO A 15 -9.12 -10.80 -1.62
C PRO A 15 -9.07 -10.17 -3.02
N HIS A 16 -8.93 -11.01 -4.02
CA HIS A 16 -9.06 -10.61 -5.42
C HIS A 16 -10.54 -10.51 -5.82
N LEU A 17 -10.86 -9.53 -6.66
CA LEU A 17 -12.14 -9.50 -7.38
C LEU A 17 -12.20 -10.67 -8.37
N PHE A 18 -13.42 -11.12 -8.67
CA PHE A 18 -13.65 -12.16 -9.65
C PHE A 18 -12.97 -11.85 -11.00
N GLY A 19 -12.26 -12.83 -11.55
CA GLY A 19 -11.51 -12.69 -12.81
C GLY A 19 -10.13 -12.06 -12.68
N SER A 20 -9.75 -11.54 -11.52
CA SER A 20 -8.36 -11.16 -11.24
C SER A 20 -7.49 -12.39 -11.06
N LYS A 21 -6.26 -12.35 -11.53
CA LYS A 21 -5.27 -13.41 -11.30
C LYS A 21 -4.62 -13.25 -9.93
N GLY A 22 -4.28 -14.38 -9.31
CA GLY A 22 -3.59 -14.45 -8.03
C GLY A 22 -2.68 -15.68 -7.96
N THR A 23 -2.03 -15.87 -6.82
CA THR A 23 -1.32 -17.11 -6.47
C THR A 23 -2.30 -18.07 -5.79
N ASP A 24 -1.88 -19.32 -5.60
CA ASP A 24 -2.75 -20.38 -5.03
C ASP A 24 -3.20 -20.08 -3.58
N ASP A 25 -2.44 -19.23 -2.87
CA ASP A 25 -2.75 -18.79 -1.50
C ASP A 25 -3.66 -17.56 -1.43
N ASP A 26 -3.96 -16.93 -2.55
CA ASP A 26 -4.80 -15.72 -2.59
C ASP A 26 -6.29 -16.07 -2.44
N LYS A 27 -7.00 -15.24 -1.68
CA LYS A 27 -8.45 -15.33 -1.59
C LYS A 27 -9.10 -14.61 -2.76
N HIS A 28 -10.20 -15.16 -3.26
CA HIS A 28 -11.01 -14.56 -4.33
C HIS A 28 -12.44 -14.37 -3.86
N LEU A 29 -13.05 -13.24 -4.22
CA LEU A 29 -14.49 -13.06 -4.11
C LEU A 29 -15.20 -13.80 -5.23
N GLY A 30 -16.38 -14.32 -4.95
CA GLY A 30 -17.27 -14.88 -5.98
C GLY A 30 -17.74 -13.83 -6.98
N ARG A 31 -18.31 -14.26 -8.11
CA ARG A 31 -18.81 -13.32 -9.13
C ARG A 31 -19.83 -12.35 -8.56
N ASN A 32 -20.89 -12.84 -7.93
CA ASN A 32 -21.96 -12.00 -7.39
C ASN A 32 -21.46 -11.07 -6.27
N GLU A 33 -20.54 -11.54 -5.43
CA GLU A 33 -19.90 -10.71 -4.39
C GLU A 33 -19.09 -9.58 -5.02
N SER A 34 -18.34 -9.87 -6.07
CA SER A 34 -17.54 -8.88 -6.79
C SER A 34 -18.43 -7.84 -7.48
N GLU A 35 -19.50 -8.27 -8.14
CA GLU A 35 -20.48 -7.38 -8.78
C GLU A 35 -21.16 -6.46 -7.76
N ALA A 36 -21.60 -6.99 -6.63
CA ALA A 36 -22.16 -6.20 -5.56
C ALA A 36 -21.14 -5.22 -4.94
N PHE A 37 -19.89 -5.66 -4.76
CA PHE A 37 -18.82 -4.83 -4.22
C PHE A 37 -18.49 -3.63 -5.12
N ILE A 38 -18.37 -3.82 -6.43
CA ILE A 38 -18.03 -2.73 -7.36
C ILE A 38 -19.19 -1.81 -7.68
N ALA A 39 -20.44 -2.28 -7.48
CA ALA A 39 -21.65 -1.47 -7.62
C ALA A 39 -21.97 -0.61 -6.39
N ASP A 40 -21.19 -0.74 -5.30
CA ASP A 40 -21.39 0.06 -4.09
C ASP A 40 -21.09 1.55 -4.38
N PRO A 41 -22.00 2.50 -4.05
CA PRO A 41 -21.77 3.92 -4.28
C PRO A 41 -20.63 4.52 -3.44
N SER A 42 -20.19 3.84 -2.41
CA SER A 42 -19.05 4.24 -1.58
C SER A 42 -17.71 3.69 -2.07
N LEU A 43 -17.69 3.04 -3.23
CA LEU A 43 -16.46 2.46 -3.79
C LEU A 43 -15.39 3.52 -4.02
N ILE A 44 -14.20 3.24 -3.52
CA ILE A 44 -12.95 3.96 -3.80
C ILE A 44 -12.02 3.02 -4.53
N VAL A 45 -11.44 3.48 -5.63
CA VAL A 45 -10.44 2.74 -6.41
C VAL A 45 -9.15 3.52 -6.41
N GLU A 46 -8.08 2.89 -5.97
CA GLU A 46 -6.74 3.46 -5.88
C GLU A 46 -5.77 2.67 -6.76
N GLU A 47 -4.69 3.33 -7.22
CA GLU A 47 -3.58 2.63 -7.85
C GLU A 47 -2.94 1.68 -6.86
N LYS A 48 -2.77 0.42 -7.25
CA LYS A 48 -1.99 -0.52 -6.47
C LYS A 48 -0.52 -0.36 -6.79
N LEU A 49 0.21 0.33 -5.90
CA LEU A 49 1.65 0.49 -6.00
C LEU A 49 2.38 -0.80 -5.63
N ASP A 50 3.48 -1.08 -6.31
CA ASP A 50 4.30 -2.29 -6.17
C ASP A 50 5.53 -2.02 -5.31
N GLY A 51 5.41 -2.23 -4.02
CA GLY A 51 6.46 -2.03 -3.04
C GLY A 51 6.32 -2.94 -1.83
N THR A 52 6.71 -2.45 -0.69
CA THR A 52 6.61 -3.17 0.58
C THR A 52 5.61 -2.53 1.51
N ASN A 53 4.61 -3.30 1.93
CA ASN A 53 3.69 -2.88 2.99
C ASN A 53 4.45 -2.64 4.29
N VAL A 54 4.38 -1.41 4.79
CA VAL A 54 4.95 -1.00 6.08
C VAL A 54 3.90 -0.34 6.95
N GLY A 55 4.15 -0.33 8.27
CA GLY A 55 3.30 0.35 9.24
C GLY A 55 4.13 1.08 10.27
N ILE A 56 3.61 2.20 10.74
CA ILE A 56 4.23 3.07 11.75
C ILE A 56 3.21 3.29 12.85
N HIS A 57 3.59 3.04 14.09
CA HIS A 57 2.78 3.38 15.25
C HIS A 57 3.62 3.60 16.51
N PHE A 58 2.99 4.08 17.56
CA PHE A 58 3.63 4.29 18.84
C PHE A 58 2.96 3.44 19.94
N THR A 59 3.77 2.98 20.86
CA THR A 59 3.27 2.35 22.09
C THR A 59 2.78 3.43 23.08
N PRO A 60 1.99 3.07 24.10
CA PRO A 60 1.61 4.01 25.15
C PRO A 60 2.81 4.64 25.90
N ALA A 61 3.98 3.96 25.88
CA ALA A 61 5.23 4.47 26.44
C ALA A 61 6.04 5.34 25.45
N GLY A 62 5.47 5.72 24.31
CA GLY A 62 6.11 6.57 23.30
C GLY A 62 7.17 5.86 22.43
N ARG A 63 7.35 4.53 22.52
CA ARG A 63 8.26 3.82 21.62
C ARG A 63 7.66 3.74 20.21
N MET A 64 8.38 4.25 19.22
CA MET A 64 8.02 4.06 17.81
C MET A 64 8.24 2.60 17.41
N VAL A 65 7.27 2.04 16.76
CA VAL A 65 7.28 0.67 16.22
C VAL A 65 7.09 0.74 14.72
N LEU A 66 8.03 0.16 14.00
CA LEU A 66 7.98 -0.02 12.55
C LEU A 66 7.66 -1.48 12.26
N GLN A 67 6.73 -1.72 11.36
CA GLN A 67 6.34 -3.07 10.99
C GLN A 67 6.27 -3.24 9.47
N CYS A 68 6.55 -4.45 9.00
CA CYS A 68 6.06 -4.92 7.70
C CYS A 68 4.73 -5.65 7.90
N ARG A 69 4.18 -6.24 6.85
CA ARG A 69 2.85 -6.86 6.93
C ARG A 69 2.67 -7.82 8.13
N GLY A 70 3.67 -8.61 8.47
CA GLY A 70 3.54 -9.74 9.41
C GLY A 70 4.29 -9.61 10.72
N HIS A 71 5.23 -8.71 10.84
CA HIS A 71 6.13 -8.61 12.01
C HIS A 71 6.77 -7.22 12.13
N GLU A 72 7.36 -6.95 13.28
CA GLU A 72 8.12 -5.71 13.54
C GLU A 72 9.41 -5.72 12.69
N ILE A 73 9.76 -4.55 12.15
CA ILE A 73 11.01 -4.33 11.44
C ILE A 73 12.12 -4.13 12.48
N THR A 74 13.07 -5.05 12.51
CA THR A 74 14.21 -5.05 13.43
C THR A 74 15.52 -4.73 12.73
N GLU A 75 16.61 -4.67 13.46
CA GLU A 75 17.96 -4.58 12.90
C GLU A 75 18.33 -5.84 12.11
N GLY A 76 19.17 -5.68 11.09
CA GLY A 76 19.66 -6.79 10.25
C GLY A 76 18.66 -7.34 9.24
N MET A 77 17.49 -6.74 9.11
CA MET A 77 16.55 -7.06 8.02
C MET A 77 17.03 -6.47 6.68
N HIS A 78 16.28 -6.75 5.60
CA HIS A 78 16.62 -6.32 4.25
C HIS A 78 16.98 -4.82 4.18
N PRO A 79 18.06 -4.42 3.45
CA PRO A 79 18.59 -3.05 3.45
C PRO A 79 17.60 -1.95 3.06
N GLN A 80 16.52 -2.27 2.33
CA GLN A 80 15.48 -1.29 2.03
C GLN A 80 14.86 -0.64 3.27
N TYR A 81 14.88 -1.34 4.41
CA TYR A 81 14.33 -0.81 5.67
C TYR A 81 15.28 0.15 6.37
N ASP A 82 16.56 0.21 6.01
CA ASP A 82 17.51 1.11 6.66
C ASP A 82 17.16 2.57 6.34
N LEU A 83 16.86 2.88 5.08
CA LEU A 83 16.38 4.20 4.69
C LEU A 83 15.00 4.51 5.30
N PHE A 84 14.11 3.52 5.40
CA PHE A 84 12.82 3.67 6.06
C PHE A 84 12.96 4.03 7.55
N LYS A 85 13.84 3.35 8.28
CA LYS A 85 14.16 3.66 9.69
C LYS A 85 14.74 5.07 9.86
N GLN A 86 15.65 5.47 8.97
CA GLN A 86 16.23 6.83 8.99
C GLN A 86 15.14 7.89 8.75
N TRP A 87 14.35 7.70 7.71
CA TRP A 87 13.26 8.61 7.38
C TRP A 87 12.25 8.75 8.51
N THR A 88 11.78 7.64 9.07
CA THR A 88 10.83 7.67 10.20
C THR A 88 11.42 8.30 11.45
N SER A 89 12.73 8.16 11.69
CA SER A 89 13.43 8.84 12.78
C SER A 89 13.41 10.35 12.63
N VAL A 90 13.66 10.86 11.42
CA VAL A 90 13.60 12.30 11.13
C VAL A 90 12.17 12.84 11.26
N LYS A 91 11.19 12.09 10.74
CA LYS A 91 9.76 12.46 10.79
C LYS A 91 9.07 12.17 12.12
N ARG A 92 9.77 11.56 13.08
CA ARG A 92 9.19 11.10 14.35
C ARG A 92 8.34 12.13 15.08
N PRO A 93 8.76 13.40 15.27
CA PRO A 93 7.94 14.34 16.04
C PRO A 93 6.56 14.59 15.41
N GLY A 94 6.50 14.74 14.08
CA GLY A 94 5.24 14.92 13.36
C GLY A 94 4.39 13.67 13.36
N LEU A 95 5.00 12.49 13.15
CA LEU A 95 4.31 11.20 13.20
C LEU A 95 3.73 10.92 14.59
N GLU A 96 4.49 11.20 15.67
CA GLU A 96 4.04 10.98 17.04
C GLU A 96 2.89 11.93 17.41
N ALA A 97 2.99 13.20 17.02
CA ALA A 97 1.93 14.18 17.24
C ALA A 97 0.63 13.79 16.53
N MET A 98 0.73 13.25 15.31
CA MET A 98 -0.42 12.85 14.49
C MET A 98 -1.04 11.53 14.94
N LEU A 99 -0.23 10.52 15.23
CA LEU A 99 -0.70 9.15 15.47
C LEU A 99 -1.00 8.89 16.95
N GLY A 100 -0.26 9.52 17.86
CA GLY A 100 -0.29 9.16 19.27
C GLY A 100 -0.11 7.65 19.47
N SER A 101 -0.60 7.12 20.57
CA SER A 101 -0.66 5.68 20.81
C SER A 101 -1.87 5.00 20.17
N ARG A 102 -2.79 5.78 19.57
CA ARG A 102 -4.09 5.30 19.05
C ARG A 102 -4.03 4.76 17.64
N PHE A 103 -3.32 5.42 16.73
CA PHE A 103 -3.38 5.10 15.31
C PHE A 103 -2.17 4.31 14.84
N ILE A 104 -2.39 3.49 13.80
CA ILE A 104 -1.35 2.86 12.99
C ILE A 104 -1.46 3.41 11.57
N LEU A 105 -0.40 4.01 11.07
CA LEU A 105 -0.27 4.48 9.70
C LEU A 105 0.30 3.34 8.85
N TYR A 106 -0.42 2.89 7.84
CA TYR A 106 0.06 1.92 6.85
C TYR A 106 0.37 2.61 5.54
N GLY A 107 1.42 2.18 4.89
CA GLY A 107 1.83 2.71 3.59
C GLY A 107 2.62 1.69 2.77
N GLU A 108 2.81 2.03 1.50
CA GLU A 108 3.70 1.33 0.61
C GLU A 108 5.05 2.01 0.59
N TRP A 109 6.12 1.25 0.89
CA TRP A 109 7.50 1.72 0.82
C TRP A 109 8.11 1.32 -0.51
N LEU A 110 8.37 2.32 -1.36
CA LEU A 110 8.78 2.14 -2.76
C LEU A 110 10.28 2.34 -3.00
N TYR A 111 11.13 2.24 -1.98
CA TYR A 111 12.57 2.43 -2.19
C TYR A 111 13.17 1.35 -3.08
N ALA A 112 12.94 0.08 -2.77
CA ALA A 112 13.42 -1.02 -3.60
C ALA A 112 12.45 -1.30 -4.75
N LYS A 113 12.98 -1.45 -5.97
CA LYS A 113 12.24 -2.00 -7.10
C LYS A 113 11.84 -3.44 -6.77
N HIS A 114 10.57 -3.73 -6.92
CA HIS A 114 10.06 -5.10 -6.94
C HIS A 114 9.90 -5.57 -8.39
N SER A 115 8.71 -5.58 -8.95
CA SER A 115 8.47 -5.91 -10.35
C SER A 115 8.38 -4.65 -11.22
N VAL A 116 7.77 -3.58 -10.71
CA VAL A 116 7.68 -2.27 -11.37
C VAL A 116 8.88 -1.41 -10.97
N HIS A 117 9.52 -0.77 -11.93
CA HIS A 117 10.58 0.22 -11.67
C HIS A 117 10.00 1.62 -11.84
N TYR A 118 9.78 2.31 -10.73
CA TYR A 118 9.35 3.70 -10.73
C TYR A 118 10.55 4.62 -10.95
N ARG A 119 10.37 5.65 -11.81
CA ARG A 119 11.47 6.53 -12.24
C ARG A 119 11.30 8.00 -11.86
N LYS A 120 10.11 8.39 -11.38
CA LYS A 120 9.80 9.78 -10.98
C LYS A 120 8.84 9.81 -9.79
N LEU A 121 9.22 9.18 -8.69
CA LEU A 121 8.43 9.22 -7.46
C LEU A 121 8.60 10.57 -6.76
N PRO A 122 7.53 11.20 -6.27
CA PRO A 122 7.66 12.37 -5.40
C PRO A 122 8.22 12.01 -4.02
N HIS A 123 8.04 10.77 -3.58
CA HIS A 123 8.49 10.24 -2.29
C HIS A 123 8.59 8.72 -2.35
N TYR A 124 9.23 8.08 -1.35
CA TYR A 124 9.25 6.62 -1.24
C TYR A 124 8.14 6.05 -0.36
N PHE A 125 7.53 6.84 0.51
CA PHE A 125 6.41 6.40 1.36
C PHE A 125 5.10 6.95 0.82
N PHE A 126 4.12 6.05 0.59
CA PHE A 126 2.76 6.39 0.18
C PHE A 126 1.77 5.77 1.15
N GLU A 127 1.10 6.61 1.92
CA GLU A 127 0.04 6.17 2.81
C GLU A 127 -1.13 5.58 2.02
N PHE A 128 -1.69 4.50 2.51
CA PHE A 128 -2.89 3.90 1.94
C PHE A 128 -3.95 3.51 2.98
N ASP A 129 -3.62 3.47 4.28
CA ASP A 129 -4.58 3.15 5.33
C ASP A 129 -4.15 3.67 6.71
N VAL A 130 -5.13 4.03 7.54
CA VAL A 130 -4.93 4.32 8.96
C VAL A 130 -5.86 3.43 9.78
N TYR A 131 -5.32 2.71 10.73
CA TYR A 131 -6.07 1.88 11.66
C TYR A 131 -6.22 2.55 13.02
N ASP A 132 -7.45 2.65 13.49
CA ASP A 132 -7.79 3.12 14.83
C ASP A 132 -7.83 1.92 15.79
N LYS A 133 -6.87 1.85 16.71
CA LYS A 133 -6.76 0.76 17.69
C LYS A 133 -7.88 0.77 18.73
N ASP A 134 -8.41 1.93 19.05
CA ASP A 134 -9.50 2.07 20.04
C ASP A 134 -10.84 1.62 19.41
N ALA A 135 -11.10 2.07 18.21
CA ALA A 135 -12.31 1.68 17.48
C ALA A 135 -12.20 0.32 16.77
N GLN A 136 -10.98 -0.26 16.70
CA GLN A 136 -10.66 -1.51 15.99
C GLN A 136 -11.12 -1.51 14.53
N GLN A 137 -10.93 -0.40 13.82
CA GLN A 137 -11.38 -0.22 12.45
C GLN A 137 -10.38 0.62 11.64
N PHE A 138 -10.44 0.48 10.33
CA PHE A 138 -9.71 1.34 9.40
C PHE A 138 -10.56 2.57 9.07
N LEU A 139 -9.93 3.72 9.03
CA LEU A 139 -10.57 4.99 8.69
C LEU A 139 -10.94 5.04 7.21
N ASP A 140 -12.02 5.74 6.86
CA ASP A 140 -12.35 6.04 5.48
C ASP A 140 -11.35 7.04 4.86
N LEU A 141 -11.35 7.15 3.54
CA LEU A 141 -10.44 7.99 2.78
C LEU A 141 -10.51 9.46 3.22
N ASP A 142 -11.72 10.02 3.36
CA ASP A 142 -11.85 11.44 3.66
C ASP A 142 -11.37 11.77 5.10
N THR A 143 -11.55 10.85 6.04
CA THR A 143 -11.02 10.99 7.40
C THR A 143 -9.49 10.87 7.40
N ARG A 144 -8.91 9.94 6.64
CA ARG A 144 -7.46 9.81 6.47
C ARG A 144 -6.86 11.09 5.87
N LEU A 145 -7.42 11.59 4.76
CA LEU A 145 -6.93 12.80 4.11
C LEU A 145 -6.98 14.03 5.03
N ARG A 146 -8.04 14.17 5.84
CA ARG A 146 -8.10 15.25 6.85
C ARG A 146 -7.03 15.08 7.93
N MET A 147 -6.78 13.86 8.39
CA MET A 147 -5.75 13.58 9.40
C MET A 147 -4.34 13.86 8.89
N LEU A 148 -4.08 13.57 7.60
CA LEU A 148 -2.79 13.75 6.97
C LEU A 148 -2.55 15.17 6.43
N ALA A 149 -3.58 16.02 6.44
CA ALA A 149 -3.48 17.37 5.90
C ALA A 149 -2.35 18.17 6.58
N GLY A 150 -1.46 18.75 5.79
CA GLY A 150 -0.31 19.52 6.27
C GLY A 150 0.87 18.70 6.79
N SER A 151 0.81 17.35 6.77
CA SER A 151 1.92 16.51 7.22
C SER A 151 3.05 16.34 6.20
N GLY A 152 2.81 16.68 4.93
CA GLY A 152 3.72 16.38 3.81
C GLY A 152 3.74 14.93 3.35
N LEU A 153 2.98 14.04 4.01
CA LEU A 153 2.89 12.64 3.62
C LEU A 153 2.14 12.48 2.29
N GLN A 154 2.69 11.65 1.42
CA GLN A 154 2.03 11.28 0.17
C GLN A 154 1.01 10.17 0.41
N THR A 155 -0.11 10.21 -0.31
CA THR A 155 -1.12 9.14 -0.33
C THR A 155 -1.10 8.43 -1.67
N VAL A 156 -1.53 7.17 -1.69
CA VAL A 156 -1.70 6.45 -2.96
C VAL A 156 -2.72 7.17 -3.85
N PRO A 157 -2.50 7.21 -5.18
CA PRO A 157 -3.40 7.90 -6.10
C PRO A 157 -4.81 7.31 -6.11
N VAL A 158 -5.83 8.15 -5.92
CA VAL A 158 -7.23 7.78 -6.10
C VAL A 158 -7.60 7.94 -7.58
N LEU A 159 -8.03 6.85 -8.20
CA LEU A 159 -8.35 6.78 -9.63
C LEU A 159 -9.85 6.92 -9.90
N HIS A 160 -10.70 6.49 -8.95
CA HIS A 160 -12.16 6.56 -9.09
C HIS A 160 -12.86 6.56 -7.75
N ARG A 161 -14.02 7.22 -7.71
CA ARG A 161 -14.98 7.20 -6.58
C ARG A 161 -16.37 6.90 -7.11
N GLY A 162 -17.15 6.12 -6.37
CA GLY A 162 -18.53 5.72 -6.69
C GLY A 162 -18.62 4.40 -7.44
N CYS A 163 -19.83 3.98 -7.77
CA CYS A 163 -20.09 2.70 -8.44
C CYS A 163 -19.23 2.52 -9.70
N ALA A 164 -18.84 1.29 -9.97
CA ALA A 164 -18.13 0.92 -11.19
C ALA A 164 -18.71 -0.35 -11.80
N THR A 165 -18.34 -0.63 -13.06
CA THR A 165 -18.50 -1.93 -13.71
C THR A 165 -17.15 -2.62 -13.86
N ALA A 166 -17.16 -3.91 -14.18
CA ALA A 166 -15.92 -4.65 -14.42
C ALA A 166 -15.13 -4.05 -15.61
N GLU A 167 -15.82 -3.58 -16.65
CA GLU A 167 -15.23 -2.91 -17.82
C GLU A 167 -14.58 -1.58 -17.42
N LYS A 168 -15.26 -0.80 -16.55
CA LYS A 168 -14.70 0.45 -16.02
C LYS A 168 -13.43 0.19 -15.24
N LEU A 169 -13.40 -0.81 -14.34
CA LEU A 169 -12.21 -1.16 -13.60
C LEU A 169 -11.06 -1.63 -14.50
N LYS A 170 -11.36 -2.44 -15.51
CA LYS A 170 -10.34 -2.83 -16.52
C LYS A 170 -9.77 -1.63 -17.24
N ALA A 171 -10.61 -0.67 -17.61
CA ALA A 171 -10.18 0.55 -18.31
C ALA A 171 -9.35 1.49 -17.40
N LEU A 172 -9.46 1.40 -16.08
CA LEU A 172 -8.62 2.13 -15.15
C LEU A 172 -7.21 1.55 -15.01
N ILE A 173 -7.01 0.27 -15.35
CA ILE A 173 -5.68 -0.35 -15.36
C ILE A 173 -4.93 0.16 -16.61
N GLY A 174 -4.25 1.28 -16.44
CA GLY A 174 -3.50 1.99 -17.48
C GLY A 174 -2.08 2.27 -17.02
N ALA A 175 -1.47 3.30 -17.60
CA ALA A 175 -0.17 3.78 -17.16
C ALA A 175 -0.24 4.16 -15.67
N SER A 176 0.82 3.84 -14.92
CA SER A 176 0.97 4.32 -13.55
C SER A 176 0.90 5.85 -13.51
N VAL A 177 0.35 6.41 -12.45
CA VAL A 177 0.39 7.87 -12.21
C VAL A 177 1.85 8.38 -12.14
N PHE A 178 2.77 7.52 -11.74
CA PHE A 178 4.20 7.79 -11.73
C PHE A 178 4.87 7.19 -12.97
N ASP A 179 5.91 7.88 -13.49
CA ASP A 179 6.72 7.32 -14.59
C ASP A 179 7.33 5.99 -14.13
N SER A 180 6.99 4.92 -14.83
CA SER A 180 7.37 3.56 -14.42
C SER A 180 7.72 2.69 -15.62
N ALA A 181 8.38 1.56 -15.36
CA ALA A 181 8.65 0.52 -16.35
C ALA A 181 8.42 -0.85 -15.71
N PHE A 182 7.65 -1.67 -16.43
CA PHE A 182 7.45 -3.09 -16.11
C PHE A 182 7.84 -3.91 -17.33
N GLU A 183 8.72 -4.88 -17.14
CA GLU A 183 9.09 -5.82 -18.21
C GLU A 183 8.12 -7.01 -18.19
N ASN A 184 7.39 -7.16 -19.28
CA ASN A 184 6.47 -8.29 -19.46
C ASN A 184 7.27 -9.60 -19.53
N PRO A 185 6.97 -10.61 -18.67
CA PRO A 185 7.76 -11.85 -18.61
C PRO A 185 7.65 -12.72 -19.85
N THR A 186 6.60 -12.55 -20.67
CA THR A 186 6.36 -13.35 -21.86
C THR A 186 6.91 -12.70 -23.12
N THR A 187 6.68 -11.38 -23.30
CA THR A 187 7.08 -10.66 -24.51
C THR A 187 8.44 -9.97 -24.40
N HIS A 188 8.99 -9.87 -23.19
CA HIS A 188 10.20 -9.11 -22.86
C HIS A 188 10.15 -7.63 -23.26
N GLN A 189 8.96 -7.11 -23.56
CA GLN A 189 8.75 -5.70 -23.84
C GLN A 189 8.45 -4.96 -22.54
N ALA A 190 8.99 -3.76 -22.43
CA ALA A 190 8.68 -2.87 -21.31
C ALA A 190 7.37 -2.13 -21.60
N ASP A 191 6.50 -2.09 -20.58
CA ASP A 191 5.34 -1.21 -20.52
C ASP A 191 5.43 -0.28 -19.30
N ASN A 192 4.53 0.68 -19.19
CA ASN A 192 4.42 1.58 -18.05
C ASN A 192 3.14 1.35 -17.24
N LEU A 193 2.50 0.20 -17.40
CA LEU A 193 1.24 -0.10 -16.76
C LEU A 193 1.45 -0.36 -15.26
N MET A 194 0.50 0.11 -14.46
CA MET A 194 0.45 -0.15 -13.02
C MET A 194 0.32 -1.66 -12.72
N GLU A 195 0.64 -2.07 -11.49
CA GLU A 195 0.44 -3.44 -11.04
C GLU A 195 -1.04 -3.86 -11.13
N GLY A 196 -1.92 -2.96 -10.76
CA GLY A 196 -3.35 -3.19 -10.69
C GLY A 196 -4.09 -2.13 -9.89
N LEU A 197 -5.23 -2.51 -9.33
CA LEU A 197 -6.11 -1.62 -8.55
C LEU A 197 -6.29 -2.17 -7.13
N TYR A 198 -6.36 -1.26 -6.18
CA TYR A 198 -6.83 -1.52 -4.84
C TYR A 198 -8.20 -0.86 -4.68
N CYS A 199 -9.20 -1.64 -4.24
CA CYS A 199 -10.58 -1.19 -4.12
C CYS A 199 -11.04 -1.32 -2.66
N ARG A 200 -11.79 -0.34 -2.20
CA ARG A 200 -12.45 -0.38 -0.89
C ARG A 200 -13.86 0.17 -0.96
N THR A 201 -14.73 -0.31 -0.08
CA THR A 201 -16.02 0.30 0.19
C THR A 201 -15.99 0.92 1.59
N GLU A 202 -16.74 1.99 1.81
CA GLU A 202 -16.65 2.79 3.02
C GLU A 202 -18.04 3.16 3.53
N ALA A 203 -18.22 3.23 4.83
CA ALA A 203 -19.44 3.73 5.45
C ALA A 203 -19.17 4.27 6.85
N ARG A 204 -19.78 5.40 7.18
CA ARG A 204 -19.76 5.98 8.54
C ARG A 204 -18.34 6.18 9.08
N GLY A 205 -17.45 6.74 8.27
CA GLY A 205 -16.08 7.05 8.68
C GLY A 205 -15.10 5.86 8.65
N ARG A 206 -15.48 4.71 8.11
CA ARG A 206 -14.69 3.49 8.13
C ARG A 206 -14.74 2.69 6.85
N VAL A 207 -13.69 1.91 6.61
CA VAL A 207 -13.64 0.91 5.55
C VAL A 207 -14.53 -0.28 5.93
N THR A 208 -15.44 -0.68 5.03
CA THR A 208 -16.36 -1.81 5.21
C THR A 208 -15.97 -3.04 4.38
N GLY A 209 -15.26 -2.85 3.28
CA GLY A 209 -14.82 -3.93 2.41
C GLY A 209 -13.52 -3.59 1.68
N ARG A 210 -12.81 -4.61 1.24
CA ARG A 210 -11.56 -4.49 0.45
C ARG A 210 -11.51 -5.55 -0.62
N ALA A 211 -10.99 -5.17 -1.78
CA ALA A 211 -10.66 -6.10 -2.84
C ALA A 211 -9.50 -5.55 -3.69
N LYS A 212 -8.88 -6.39 -4.49
CA LYS A 212 -7.81 -5.99 -5.42
C LYS A 212 -8.03 -6.61 -6.81
N ILE A 213 -7.49 -5.94 -7.82
CA ILE A 213 -7.30 -6.49 -9.16
C ILE A 213 -5.81 -6.41 -9.45
N VAL A 214 -5.21 -7.51 -9.87
CA VAL A 214 -3.80 -7.59 -10.28
C VAL A 214 -3.75 -8.09 -11.72
N ARG A 215 -2.90 -7.50 -12.55
CA ARG A 215 -2.69 -7.92 -13.94
C ARG A 215 -2.14 -9.34 -14.01
N SER A 216 -2.54 -10.11 -15.02
CA SER A 216 -2.06 -11.47 -15.23
C SER A 216 -0.55 -11.53 -15.42
N GLU A 217 0.00 -10.63 -16.23
CA GLU A 217 1.43 -10.54 -16.54
C GLU A 217 2.28 -10.26 -15.30
N PHE A 218 1.74 -9.47 -14.38
CA PHE A 218 2.38 -9.18 -13.10
C PHE A 218 2.48 -10.44 -12.23
N VAL A 219 1.40 -11.21 -12.13
CA VAL A 219 1.39 -12.49 -11.39
C VAL A 219 2.33 -13.51 -12.02
N GLU A 220 2.37 -13.58 -13.36
CA GLU A 220 3.30 -14.44 -14.09
C GLU A 220 4.76 -14.07 -13.80
N LYS A 221 5.09 -12.77 -13.76
CA LYS A 221 6.44 -12.31 -13.41
C LYS A 221 6.84 -12.73 -12.00
N ILE A 222 5.93 -12.60 -11.02
CA ILE A 222 6.19 -13.05 -9.64
C ILE A 222 6.48 -14.56 -9.59
N LYS A 223 5.72 -15.37 -10.35
CA LYS A 223 5.90 -16.83 -10.39
C LYS A 223 7.20 -17.27 -11.06
N GLN A 224 7.69 -16.50 -12.04
CA GLN A 224 8.91 -16.81 -12.82
C GLN A 224 10.18 -16.24 -12.18
N SER A 225 10.08 -15.18 -11.41
CA SER A 225 11.25 -14.54 -10.79
C SER A 225 11.58 -15.17 -9.45
N GLU A 226 12.87 -15.22 -9.11
CA GLU A 226 13.27 -15.40 -7.73
C GLU A 226 12.67 -14.28 -6.87
N HIS A 227 12.35 -14.61 -5.61
CA HIS A 227 11.80 -13.64 -4.68
C HIS A 227 12.71 -12.40 -4.65
N TRP A 228 12.13 -11.20 -4.85
CA TRP A 228 12.87 -9.93 -4.97
C TRP A 228 13.88 -9.69 -3.84
N GLN A 229 13.67 -10.23 -2.64
CA GLN A 229 14.59 -10.16 -1.51
C GLN A 229 15.94 -10.87 -1.75
N HIS A 230 16.01 -11.82 -2.68
CA HIS A 230 17.23 -12.54 -3.02
C HIS A 230 17.95 -11.92 -4.22
N GLN A 231 17.35 -10.93 -4.88
CA GLN A 231 17.95 -10.20 -5.98
C GLN A 231 18.80 -9.02 -5.46
N LYS A 232 19.75 -8.56 -6.28
CA LYS A 232 20.44 -7.30 -6.00
C LYS A 232 19.42 -6.18 -5.91
N MET A 233 19.40 -5.46 -4.78
CA MET A 233 18.51 -4.34 -4.59
C MET A 233 18.76 -3.24 -5.64
N ILE A 234 17.75 -2.86 -6.37
CA ILE A 234 17.75 -1.76 -7.32
C ILE A 234 16.82 -0.69 -6.74
N PRO A 235 17.29 0.53 -6.47
CA PRO A 235 16.41 1.60 -6.01
C PRO A 235 15.46 2.06 -7.12
N ASN A 236 14.23 2.40 -6.75
CA ASN A 236 13.39 3.26 -7.56
C ASN A 236 13.93 4.69 -7.51
N LEU A 237 13.57 5.52 -8.50
CA LEU A 237 14.12 6.86 -8.66
C LEU A 237 13.09 7.92 -8.25
N LEU A 238 13.58 8.95 -7.58
CA LEU A 238 12.79 10.13 -7.26
C LEU A 238 12.68 11.06 -8.49
N ALA A 239 11.61 11.86 -8.51
CA ALA A 239 11.50 12.96 -9.45
C ALA A 239 12.59 14.03 -9.17
N GLU A 240 12.94 14.80 -10.18
CA GLU A 240 13.86 15.91 -10.01
C GLU A 240 13.33 16.91 -8.97
N GLY A 241 14.18 17.29 -8.02
CA GLY A 241 13.82 18.18 -6.92
C GLY A 241 12.99 17.53 -5.80
N ALA A 242 12.65 16.26 -5.88
CA ALA A 242 11.96 15.58 -4.79
C ALA A 242 12.90 15.40 -3.58
N ASP A 243 12.39 15.77 -2.41
CA ASP A 243 13.10 15.63 -1.13
C ASP A 243 12.26 14.80 -0.14
N ILE A 244 12.77 13.63 0.20
CA ILE A 244 12.11 12.74 1.16
C ILE A 244 12.23 13.22 2.62
N TRP A 245 13.08 14.20 2.87
CA TRP A 245 13.34 14.72 4.22
C TRP A 245 12.49 15.95 4.58
N SER A 246 11.95 16.65 3.58
CA SER A 246 11.11 17.84 3.74
C SER A 246 9.72 17.55 4.34
#